data_c85107bb8310b512616405ad043f0777
#
_entry.id   c85107bb8310b512616405ad043f0777
#
_cell.length_a   1.000
_cell.length_b   1.000
_cell.length_c   1.000
_cell.angle_alpha   90.00
_cell.angle_beta   90.00
_cell.angle_gamma   90.00
#
_symmetry.space_group_name_H-M   'P 1'
#
loop_
_entity.id
_entity.type
_entity.pdbx_description
1 polymer ?
#
loop_
_entity_poly.entity_id
_entity_poly.type
_entity_poly.pdbx_seq_one_letter_code
_entity_poly.pdbx_strand_id
1 'polypeptide(L)'
;VERDALGGWIPLFLSARGGQATVDWGYMGSERFTEPFCHDTLQRLATLPFNRLFRRQSGLDLLRRRAQNHPGLPLQGMVFHMSRCGSTLMAQRLAALPDSVVLSEPEPLDTLLQWPGPDGDAQTVRALLAALGQPRREGDRALYLKTDCWHMLHIDRLLAAFPGTPWIFLYRDPVEVLVSQQRMPGWQLVPGTMAGHGLQAPREVMSHPLGHGAWLFAAILKQAAHAIQCHDNGLLLNYSELTDALEDRVPGHFGIAPEVRDSAALRAVTAHHAKQPHAAFQPDAAEKRAAADSEVRLLAARWLEEPYRTLEQLRNERAAR
;
A
#
# COMPACT_ATOMS: atom_id res chain seq x y z
N VAL A 1 -34.22 -4.78 10.09
CA VAL A 1 -32.88 -4.62 9.50
C VAL A 1 -33.11 -4.09 8.10
N GLU A 2 -32.76 -2.82 7.87
CA GLU A 2 -32.85 -2.19 6.55
C GLU A 2 -31.92 -2.95 5.59
N ARG A 3 -32.44 -3.41 4.46
CA ARG A 3 -31.62 -4.12 3.44
C ARG A 3 -30.53 -3.19 2.94
N ASP A 4 -29.25 -3.59 3.05
CA ASP A 4 -28.14 -2.85 2.42
C ASP A 4 -28.34 -2.77 0.90
N ALA A 5 -28.84 -1.62 0.43
CA ALA A 5 -29.06 -1.38 -1.00
C ALA A 5 -27.77 -1.42 -1.82
N LEU A 6 -26.60 -1.41 -1.15
CA LEU A 6 -25.28 -1.53 -1.73
C LEU A 6 -24.58 -2.86 -1.37
N GLY A 7 -25.33 -3.87 -0.92
CA GLY A 7 -24.79 -5.22 -0.70
C GLY A 7 -24.09 -5.75 -1.94
N GLY A 8 -22.80 -6.11 -1.84
CA GLY A 8 -21.97 -6.53 -2.96
C GLY A 8 -21.41 -5.41 -3.85
N TRP A 9 -21.77 -4.13 -3.60
CA TRP A 9 -21.20 -2.98 -4.31
C TRP A 9 -20.00 -2.43 -3.57
N ILE A 10 -18.99 -2.01 -4.33
CA ILE A 10 -17.78 -1.35 -3.81
C ILE A 10 -17.53 -0.03 -4.52
N PRO A 11 -16.84 0.93 -3.87
CA PRO A 11 -16.31 2.11 -4.54
C PRO A 11 -15.29 1.72 -5.62
N LEU A 12 -15.56 2.05 -6.88
CA LEU A 12 -14.60 1.87 -7.97
C LEU A 12 -13.71 3.10 -8.12
N PHE A 13 -14.34 4.28 -8.13
CA PHE A 13 -13.64 5.55 -8.33
C PHE A 13 -14.23 6.62 -7.42
N LEU A 14 -13.38 7.55 -7.04
CA LEU A 14 -13.77 8.81 -6.43
C LEU A 14 -13.47 9.95 -7.39
N SER A 15 -14.33 10.96 -7.42
CA SER A 15 -14.11 12.17 -8.22
C SER A 15 -14.65 13.40 -7.50
N ALA A 16 -14.05 14.56 -7.77
CA ALA A 16 -14.56 15.85 -7.31
C ALA A 16 -14.82 16.73 -8.53
N ARG A 17 -16.08 17.11 -8.75
CA ARG A 17 -16.47 18.00 -9.83
C ARG A 17 -17.31 19.13 -9.28
N GLY A 18 -16.96 20.38 -9.62
CA GLY A 18 -17.71 21.54 -9.16
C GLY A 18 -17.78 21.69 -7.63
N GLY A 19 -16.77 21.21 -6.90
CA GLY A 19 -16.73 21.23 -5.44
C GLY A 19 -17.55 20.12 -4.76
N GLN A 20 -18.12 19.19 -5.53
CA GLN A 20 -18.88 18.07 -4.99
C GLN A 20 -18.11 16.75 -5.20
N ALA A 21 -17.80 16.08 -4.11
CA ALA A 21 -17.17 14.77 -4.11
C ALA A 21 -18.22 13.68 -4.40
N THR A 22 -17.89 12.75 -5.30
CA THR A 22 -18.76 11.65 -5.71
C THR A 22 -18.03 10.32 -5.66
N VAL A 23 -18.79 9.25 -5.40
CA VAL A 23 -18.38 7.86 -5.38
C VAL A 23 -19.06 7.14 -6.53
N ASP A 24 -18.30 6.59 -7.44
CA ASP A 24 -18.78 5.64 -8.46
C ASP A 24 -18.72 4.22 -7.90
N TRP A 25 -19.87 3.54 -7.89
CA TRP A 25 -19.99 2.19 -7.35
C TRP A 25 -20.02 1.15 -8.46
N GLY A 26 -19.35 0.01 -8.23
CA GLY A 26 -19.46 -1.18 -9.07
C GLY A 26 -19.86 -2.41 -8.26
N TYR A 27 -20.64 -3.28 -8.88
CA TYR A 27 -21.02 -4.53 -8.28
C TYR A 27 -19.89 -5.56 -8.43
N MET A 28 -19.40 -6.07 -7.33
CA MET A 28 -18.37 -7.10 -7.24
C MET A 28 -18.94 -8.43 -6.72
N GLY A 29 -20.08 -8.36 -6.00
CA GLY A 29 -20.73 -9.55 -5.42
C GLY A 29 -19.83 -10.25 -4.40
N SER A 30 -19.70 -11.58 -4.54
CA SER A 30 -18.84 -12.44 -3.71
C SER A 30 -17.42 -12.61 -4.26
N GLU A 31 -17.05 -11.93 -5.36
CA GLU A 31 -15.69 -12.00 -5.89
C GLU A 31 -14.68 -11.41 -4.90
N ARG A 32 -13.43 -11.89 -4.96
CA ARG A 32 -12.34 -11.44 -4.10
C ARG A 32 -11.33 -10.61 -4.89
N PHE A 33 -10.56 -9.80 -4.16
CA PHE A 33 -9.34 -9.22 -4.70
C PHE A 33 -8.28 -10.33 -4.78
N THR A 34 -8.01 -10.83 -5.98
CA THR A 34 -7.04 -11.90 -6.25
C THR A 34 -5.87 -11.43 -7.09
N GLU A 35 -6.04 -10.30 -7.79
CA GLU A 35 -5.00 -9.66 -8.57
C GLU A 35 -3.94 -9.03 -7.64
N PRO A 36 -2.68 -8.91 -8.08
CA PRO A 36 -1.60 -8.30 -7.29
C PRO A 36 -1.87 -6.86 -6.85
N PHE A 37 -2.73 -6.14 -7.61
CA PHE A 37 -3.13 -4.77 -7.33
C PHE A 37 -4.65 -4.61 -7.42
N CYS A 38 -5.23 -3.80 -6.53
CA CYS A 38 -6.65 -3.47 -6.57
C CYS A 38 -7.07 -2.81 -7.88
N HIS A 39 -6.18 -1.99 -8.46
CA HIS A 39 -6.42 -1.34 -9.75
C HIS A 39 -6.92 -2.32 -10.83
N ASP A 40 -6.29 -3.49 -10.96
CA ASP A 40 -6.66 -4.49 -11.97
C ASP A 40 -8.11 -4.98 -11.77
N THR A 41 -8.48 -5.29 -10.52
CA THR A 41 -9.85 -5.67 -10.15
C THR A 41 -10.84 -4.53 -10.44
N LEU A 42 -10.54 -3.30 -10.00
CA LEU A 42 -11.44 -2.15 -10.16
C LEU A 42 -11.67 -1.82 -11.65
N GLN A 43 -10.62 -1.82 -12.46
CA GLN A 43 -10.73 -1.60 -13.90
C GLN A 43 -11.53 -2.69 -14.59
N ARG A 44 -11.29 -3.96 -14.27
CA ARG A 44 -12.07 -5.08 -14.78
C ARG A 44 -13.55 -4.92 -14.44
N LEU A 45 -13.87 -4.62 -13.18
CA LEU A 45 -15.26 -4.40 -12.75
C LEU A 45 -15.91 -3.22 -13.49
N ALA A 46 -15.19 -2.13 -13.73
CA ALA A 46 -15.70 -0.96 -14.45
C ALA A 46 -16.07 -1.28 -15.91
N THR A 47 -15.45 -2.31 -16.51
CA THR A 47 -15.72 -2.71 -17.89
C THR A 47 -16.84 -3.74 -18.02
N LEU A 48 -17.28 -4.38 -16.92
CA LEU A 48 -18.36 -5.38 -16.98
C LEU A 48 -19.66 -4.77 -17.49
N PRO A 49 -20.38 -5.46 -18.39
CA PRO A 49 -21.66 -4.97 -18.95
C PRO A 49 -22.68 -4.60 -17.87
N PHE A 50 -22.77 -5.40 -16.80
CA PHE A 50 -23.66 -5.13 -15.67
C PHE A 50 -23.34 -3.78 -15.01
N ASN A 51 -22.08 -3.52 -14.67
CA ASN A 51 -21.67 -2.28 -14.03
C ASN A 51 -21.79 -1.07 -14.95
N ARG A 52 -21.65 -1.26 -16.25
CA ARG A 52 -21.88 -0.18 -17.26
C ARG A 52 -23.33 0.17 -17.45
N LEU A 53 -24.23 -0.81 -17.38
CA LEU A 53 -25.68 -0.60 -17.54
C LEU A 53 -26.33 -0.08 -16.25
N PHE A 54 -25.92 -0.60 -15.09
CA PHE A 54 -26.49 -0.27 -13.79
C PHE A 54 -25.54 0.63 -12.98
N ARG A 55 -25.13 1.74 -13.61
CA ARG A 55 -24.25 2.72 -12.95
C ARG A 55 -24.89 3.30 -11.70
N ARG A 56 -24.13 3.34 -10.61
CA ARG A 56 -24.55 3.97 -9.36
C ARG A 56 -23.51 5.00 -8.94
N GLN A 57 -24.02 6.18 -8.57
CA GLN A 57 -23.21 7.26 -8.00
C GLN A 57 -23.84 7.75 -6.71
N SER A 58 -23.02 8.23 -5.79
CA SER A 58 -23.49 8.88 -4.57
C SER A 58 -22.51 9.94 -4.11
N GLY A 59 -22.96 10.80 -3.20
CA GLY A 59 -22.04 11.62 -2.40
C GLY A 59 -21.33 10.81 -1.32
N LEU A 60 -20.32 11.41 -0.68
CA LEU A 60 -19.57 10.80 0.45
C LEU A 60 -20.46 10.51 1.66
N ASP A 61 -21.56 11.24 1.84
CA ASP A 61 -22.48 11.01 2.95
C ASP A 61 -23.10 9.61 2.94
N LEU A 62 -23.40 9.06 1.76
CA LEU A 62 -23.88 7.69 1.67
C LEU A 62 -22.79 6.69 2.05
N LEU A 63 -21.54 6.92 1.63
CA LEU A 63 -20.39 6.12 2.00
C LEU A 63 -20.19 6.11 3.53
N ARG A 64 -20.23 7.29 4.16
CA ARG A 64 -20.08 7.46 5.61
C ARG A 64 -21.22 6.79 6.40
N ARG A 65 -22.48 6.99 6.00
CA ARG A 65 -23.65 6.34 6.64
C ARG A 65 -23.61 4.83 6.48
N ARG A 66 -23.23 4.34 5.30
CA ARG A 66 -23.10 2.88 5.10
C ARG A 66 -22.09 2.25 6.04
N ALA A 67 -20.95 2.88 6.26
CA ALA A 67 -19.91 2.38 7.15
C ALA A 67 -20.35 2.27 8.61
N GLN A 68 -21.31 3.07 9.07
CA GLN A 68 -21.88 2.95 10.42
C GLN A 68 -22.66 1.65 10.62
N ASN A 69 -23.36 1.18 9.60
CA ASN A 69 -24.16 -0.05 9.65
C ASN A 69 -23.37 -1.29 9.13
N HIS A 70 -22.37 -1.06 8.30
CA HIS A 70 -21.54 -2.06 7.65
C HIS A 70 -20.06 -1.68 7.78
N PRO A 71 -19.46 -1.84 8.96
CA PRO A 71 -18.10 -1.36 9.26
C PRO A 71 -17.00 -2.11 8.49
N GLY A 72 -17.34 -3.18 7.77
CA GLY A 72 -16.36 -4.02 7.10
C GLY A 72 -15.54 -4.88 8.07
N LEU A 73 -14.51 -5.51 7.55
CA LEU A 73 -13.56 -6.28 8.35
C LEU A 73 -12.64 -5.34 9.15
N PRO A 74 -12.21 -5.73 10.36
CA PRO A 74 -11.22 -4.96 11.12
C PRO A 74 -9.90 -4.86 10.35
N LEU A 75 -9.32 -3.67 10.30
CA LEU A 75 -8.01 -3.45 9.71
C LEU A 75 -6.93 -3.99 10.66
N GLN A 76 -6.39 -5.16 10.31
CA GLN A 76 -5.43 -5.90 11.11
C GLN A 76 -3.99 -5.41 10.94
N GLY A 77 -3.67 -4.80 9.80
CA GLY A 77 -2.33 -4.29 9.54
C GLY A 77 -2.22 -3.44 8.28
N MET A 78 -1.23 -2.54 8.30
CA MET A 78 -0.88 -1.71 7.14
C MET A 78 0.55 -1.97 6.70
N VAL A 79 0.78 -2.02 5.39
CA VAL A 79 2.10 -2.18 4.77
C VAL A 79 2.42 -0.95 3.95
N PHE A 80 3.33 -0.13 4.46
CA PHE A 80 3.96 0.98 3.75
C PHE A 80 5.30 0.53 3.16
N HIS A 81 5.77 1.19 2.13
CA HIS A 81 7.00 0.78 1.46
C HIS A 81 7.64 1.90 0.62
N MET A 82 8.95 1.79 0.34
CA MET A 82 9.65 2.76 -0.51
C MET A 82 9.63 2.46 -2.01
N SER A 83 8.84 1.48 -2.48
CA SER A 83 8.89 0.93 -3.85
C SER A 83 10.04 -0.07 -4.07
N ARG A 84 9.82 -1.06 -4.96
CA ARG A 84 10.83 -2.08 -5.37
C ARG A 84 11.52 -2.84 -4.23
N CYS A 85 10.88 -2.96 -3.10
CA CYS A 85 11.41 -3.54 -1.86
C CYS A 85 10.68 -4.82 -1.40
N GLY A 86 9.94 -5.50 -2.29
CA GLY A 86 9.28 -6.78 -1.96
C GLY A 86 7.89 -6.66 -1.34
N SER A 87 7.29 -5.47 -1.30
CA SER A 87 5.94 -5.26 -0.72
C SER A 87 4.83 -6.07 -1.41
N THR A 88 4.97 -6.40 -2.71
CA THR A 88 4.04 -7.29 -3.41
C THR A 88 4.11 -8.72 -2.87
N LEU A 89 5.31 -9.23 -2.56
CA LEU A 89 5.46 -10.53 -1.93
C LEU A 89 4.78 -10.57 -0.56
N MET A 90 4.99 -9.53 0.26
CA MET A 90 4.31 -9.41 1.56
C MET A 90 2.79 -9.39 1.40
N ALA A 91 2.24 -8.61 0.46
CA ALA A 91 0.80 -8.56 0.22
C ALA A 91 0.25 -9.93 -0.21
N GLN A 92 0.96 -10.65 -1.08
CA GLN A 92 0.56 -12.00 -1.50
C GLN A 92 0.61 -13.02 -0.37
N ARG A 93 1.61 -12.93 0.52
CA ARG A 93 1.67 -13.76 1.74
C ARG A 93 0.46 -13.49 2.64
N LEU A 94 0.11 -12.24 2.87
CA LEU A 94 -1.09 -11.88 3.65
C LEU A 94 -2.38 -12.34 2.94
N ALA A 95 -2.46 -12.25 1.61
CA ALA A 95 -3.61 -12.71 0.84
C ALA A 95 -3.77 -14.24 0.80
N ALA A 96 -2.70 -14.99 1.05
CA ALA A 96 -2.74 -16.44 1.17
C ALA A 96 -3.27 -16.94 2.52
N LEU A 97 -3.39 -16.07 3.52
CA LEU A 97 -4.08 -16.39 4.78
C LEU A 97 -5.54 -16.72 4.50
N PRO A 98 -6.09 -17.79 5.11
CA PRO A 98 -7.42 -18.29 4.76
C PRO A 98 -8.57 -17.34 5.12
N ASP A 99 -8.34 -16.45 6.07
CA ASP A 99 -9.33 -15.56 6.68
C ASP A 99 -9.10 -14.07 6.37
N SER A 100 -8.17 -13.76 5.44
CA SER A 100 -7.79 -12.39 5.14
C SER A 100 -8.37 -11.85 3.83
N VAL A 101 -8.61 -10.55 3.82
CA VAL A 101 -8.80 -9.73 2.62
C VAL A 101 -7.65 -8.74 2.55
N VAL A 102 -6.98 -8.63 1.40
CA VAL A 102 -5.88 -7.69 1.19
C VAL A 102 -6.27 -6.66 0.15
N LEU A 103 -6.23 -5.40 0.53
CA LEU A 103 -6.33 -4.27 -0.39
C LEU A 103 -4.93 -3.80 -0.75
N SER A 104 -4.51 -4.06 -1.99
CA SER A 104 -3.19 -3.68 -2.48
C SER A 104 -3.29 -2.46 -3.39
N GLU A 105 -2.81 -1.31 -2.92
CA GLU A 105 -2.77 -0.04 -3.64
C GLU A 105 -4.15 0.35 -4.21
N PRO A 106 -5.18 0.53 -3.34
CA PRO A 106 -6.51 0.87 -3.82
C PRO A 106 -6.58 2.32 -4.32
N GLU A 107 -6.79 2.50 -5.63
CA GLU A 107 -6.86 3.80 -6.31
C GLU A 107 -7.85 4.79 -5.67
N PRO A 108 -9.04 4.37 -5.18
CA PRO A 108 -9.92 5.29 -4.47
C PRO A 108 -9.31 5.89 -3.19
N LEU A 109 -8.41 5.17 -2.51
CA LEU A 109 -7.68 5.71 -1.35
C LEU A 109 -6.68 6.77 -1.79
N ASP A 110 -5.95 6.53 -2.88
CA ASP A 110 -5.02 7.52 -3.43
C ASP A 110 -5.73 8.83 -3.78
N THR A 111 -6.85 8.75 -4.47
CA THR A 111 -7.68 9.91 -4.79
C THR A 111 -8.13 10.64 -3.52
N LEU A 112 -8.59 9.90 -2.50
CA LEU A 112 -9.09 10.48 -1.25
C LEU A 112 -7.98 11.19 -0.47
N LEU A 113 -6.77 10.62 -0.45
CA LEU A 113 -5.62 11.21 0.24
C LEU A 113 -5.12 12.51 -0.39
N GLN A 114 -5.46 12.76 -1.66
CA GLN A 114 -5.17 14.05 -2.32
C GLN A 114 -6.18 15.15 -1.98
N TRP A 115 -7.34 14.81 -1.41
CA TRP A 115 -8.37 15.80 -1.11
C TRP A 115 -8.09 16.54 0.20
N PRO A 116 -8.16 17.88 0.20
CA PRO A 116 -8.03 18.68 1.40
C PRO A 116 -9.33 18.69 2.22
N GLY A 117 -9.21 19.05 3.49
CA GLY A 117 -10.37 19.35 4.35
C GLY A 117 -11.21 18.12 4.72
N PRO A 118 -12.52 18.33 4.98
CA PRO A 118 -13.38 17.30 5.56
C PRO A 118 -13.69 16.13 4.62
N ASP A 119 -13.55 16.31 3.31
CA ASP A 119 -13.80 15.22 2.36
C ASP A 119 -12.74 14.13 2.46
N GLY A 120 -11.50 14.51 2.76
CA GLY A 120 -10.41 13.56 2.99
C GLY A 120 -10.11 13.26 4.46
N ASP A 121 -11.05 13.45 5.38
CA ASP A 121 -10.86 13.24 6.80
C ASP A 121 -10.76 11.75 7.21
N ALA A 122 -10.38 11.50 8.47
CA ALA A 122 -10.25 10.16 9.03
C ALA A 122 -11.56 9.35 8.96
N GLN A 123 -12.71 10.00 9.08
CA GLN A 123 -14.02 9.34 8.98
C GLN A 123 -14.27 8.82 7.56
N THR A 124 -13.95 9.62 6.55
CA THR A 124 -14.12 9.21 5.15
C THR A 124 -13.13 8.12 4.75
N VAL A 125 -11.88 8.19 5.25
CA VAL A 125 -10.90 7.10 5.06
C VAL A 125 -11.42 5.79 5.66
N ARG A 126 -11.95 5.82 6.89
CA ARG A 126 -12.57 4.63 7.51
C ARG A 126 -13.73 4.11 6.68
N ALA A 127 -14.61 5.00 6.22
CA ALA A 127 -15.79 4.63 5.45
C ALA A 127 -15.41 3.99 4.09
N LEU A 128 -14.38 4.50 3.43
CA LEU A 128 -13.87 3.94 2.19
C LEU A 128 -13.30 2.54 2.40
N LEU A 129 -12.43 2.35 3.41
CA LEU A 129 -11.85 1.03 3.68
C LEU A 129 -12.91 0.05 4.18
N ALA A 130 -13.90 0.49 4.95
CA ALA A 130 -15.07 -0.33 5.31
C ALA A 130 -15.84 -0.82 4.09
N ALA A 131 -16.06 0.04 3.09
CA ALA A 131 -16.79 -0.33 1.88
C ALA A 131 -16.00 -1.29 0.96
N LEU A 132 -14.67 -1.11 0.84
CA LEU A 132 -13.79 -1.99 0.10
C LEU A 132 -13.54 -3.32 0.83
N GLY A 133 -13.39 -3.27 2.15
CA GLY A 133 -13.04 -4.39 3.03
C GLY A 133 -14.26 -5.15 3.59
N GLN A 134 -15.39 -5.21 2.90
CA GLN A 134 -16.51 -6.07 3.30
C GLN A 134 -16.13 -7.55 3.19
N PRO A 135 -16.56 -8.41 4.12
CA PRO A 135 -16.35 -9.84 4.01
C PRO A 135 -17.01 -10.39 2.74
N ARG A 136 -16.32 -11.29 2.06
CA ARG A 136 -16.75 -11.91 0.80
C ARG A 136 -17.03 -13.40 0.94
N ARG A 137 -16.50 -13.99 2.00
CA ARG A 137 -16.73 -15.38 2.40
C ARG A 137 -17.05 -15.42 3.89
N GLU A 138 -17.69 -16.47 4.31
CA GLU A 138 -18.02 -16.72 5.73
C GLU A 138 -16.78 -16.75 6.63
N GLY A 139 -15.64 -17.19 6.09
CA GLY A 139 -14.35 -17.26 6.81
C GLY A 139 -13.57 -15.97 6.91
N ASP A 140 -13.91 -14.91 6.16
CA ASP A 140 -13.14 -13.66 6.18
C ASP A 140 -13.24 -12.97 7.56
N ARG A 141 -12.08 -12.62 8.17
CA ARG A 141 -11.98 -12.06 9.53
C ARG A 141 -11.11 -10.83 9.64
N ALA A 142 -10.12 -10.67 8.75
CA ALA A 142 -9.10 -9.64 8.82
C ALA A 142 -8.95 -8.89 7.50
N LEU A 143 -8.76 -7.57 7.59
CA LEU A 143 -8.39 -6.72 6.46
C LEU A 143 -6.92 -6.31 6.60
N TYR A 144 -6.16 -6.39 5.51
CA TYR A 144 -4.83 -5.80 5.41
C TYR A 144 -4.81 -4.77 4.29
N LEU A 145 -4.11 -3.68 4.52
CA LEU A 145 -3.93 -2.61 3.55
C LEU A 145 -2.45 -2.53 3.15
N LYS A 146 -2.13 -2.80 1.89
CA LYS A 146 -0.86 -2.40 1.30
C LYS A 146 -1.07 -1.10 0.54
N THR A 147 -0.34 -0.07 0.92
CA THR A 147 -0.48 1.27 0.34
C THR A 147 0.39 1.45 -0.91
N ASP A 148 0.20 2.52 -1.66
CA ASP A 148 1.22 3.03 -2.57
C ASP A 148 2.42 3.59 -1.79
N CYS A 149 3.60 3.63 -2.41
CA CYS A 149 4.81 4.04 -1.69
C CYS A 149 4.74 5.50 -1.20
N TRP A 150 4.09 6.40 -1.93
CA TRP A 150 3.92 7.80 -1.55
C TRP A 150 2.87 8.01 -0.46
N HIS A 151 2.00 7.03 -0.19
CA HIS A 151 1.07 7.12 0.93
C HIS A 151 1.77 7.16 2.30
N MET A 152 3.05 6.80 2.36
CA MET A 152 3.86 7.05 3.56
C MET A 152 3.84 8.53 3.98
N LEU A 153 3.72 9.45 3.04
CA LEU A 153 3.60 10.88 3.31
C LEU A 153 2.28 11.27 4.01
N HIS A 154 1.29 10.38 3.98
CA HIS A 154 -0.02 10.53 4.61
C HIS A 154 -0.22 9.59 5.80
N ILE A 155 0.84 9.00 6.35
CA ILE A 155 0.74 8.01 7.43
C ILE A 155 -0.05 8.53 8.62
N ASP A 156 0.14 9.79 9.00
CA ASP A 156 -0.54 10.40 10.16
C ASP A 156 -2.07 10.42 9.96
N ARG A 157 -2.55 10.66 8.73
CA ARG A 157 -3.98 10.59 8.40
C ARG A 157 -4.52 9.16 8.49
N LEU A 158 -3.74 8.18 8.04
CA LEU A 158 -4.11 6.77 8.12
C LEU A 158 -4.12 6.27 9.56
N LEU A 159 -3.13 6.65 10.36
CA LEU A 159 -3.08 6.31 11.79
C LEU A 159 -4.17 7.04 12.60
N ALA A 160 -4.54 8.27 12.24
CA ALA A 160 -5.69 8.96 12.82
C ALA A 160 -7.02 8.27 12.46
N ALA A 161 -7.12 7.70 11.25
CA ALA A 161 -8.27 6.90 10.87
C ALA A 161 -8.33 5.56 11.61
N PHE A 162 -7.20 4.92 11.87
CA PHE A 162 -7.09 3.60 12.49
C PHE A 162 -6.07 3.59 13.63
N PRO A 163 -6.40 4.22 14.77
CA PRO A 163 -5.49 4.29 15.91
C PRO A 163 -5.12 2.90 16.42
N GLY A 164 -3.84 2.69 16.70
CA GLY A 164 -3.36 1.43 17.27
C GLY A 164 -3.19 0.29 16.25
N THR A 165 -3.63 0.43 14.99
CA THR A 165 -3.39 -0.60 13.97
C THR A 165 -1.89 -0.74 13.72
N PRO A 166 -1.32 -1.95 13.84
CA PRO A 166 0.09 -2.17 13.55
C PRO A 166 0.41 -1.90 12.09
N TRP A 167 1.60 -1.36 11.84
CA TRP A 167 2.06 -1.08 10.50
C TRP A 167 3.52 -1.46 10.30
N ILE A 168 3.86 -1.75 9.05
CA ILE A 168 5.21 -2.10 8.62
C ILE A 168 5.66 -1.06 7.59
N PHE A 169 6.90 -0.60 7.67
CA PHE A 169 7.57 0.10 6.59
C PHE A 169 8.67 -0.79 6.00
N LEU A 170 8.46 -1.20 4.75
CA LEU A 170 9.38 -2.05 4.01
C LEU A 170 10.26 -1.20 3.09
N TYR A 171 11.57 -1.34 3.21
CA TYR A 171 12.55 -0.60 2.43
C TYR A 171 13.71 -1.49 1.96
N ARG A 172 14.53 -0.95 1.08
CA ARG A 172 15.62 -1.68 0.42
C ARG A 172 16.80 -0.74 0.19
N ASP A 173 18.00 -1.31 -0.03
CA ASP A 173 19.20 -0.58 -0.44
C ASP A 173 18.87 0.40 -1.58
N PRO A 174 19.21 1.71 -1.42
CA PRO A 174 18.83 2.76 -2.38
C PRO A 174 19.37 2.53 -3.79
N VAL A 175 20.59 2.00 -3.92
CA VAL A 175 21.20 1.71 -5.23
C VAL A 175 20.39 0.62 -5.94
N GLU A 176 20.00 -0.43 -5.24
CA GLU A 176 19.19 -1.51 -5.81
C GLU A 176 17.80 -1.03 -6.24
N VAL A 177 17.21 -0.10 -5.48
CA VAL A 177 15.91 0.51 -5.83
C VAL A 177 16.05 1.36 -7.08
N LEU A 178 17.05 2.24 -7.16
CA LEU A 178 17.26 3.12 -8.33
C LEU A 178 17.58 2.31 -9.59
N VAL A 179 18.43 1.27 -9.52
CA VAL A 179 18.65 0.35 -10.64
C VAL A 179 17.35 -0.32 -11.09
N SER A 180 16.52 -0.75 -10.15
CA SER A 180 15.22 -1.35 -10.49
C SER A 180 14.27 -0.35 -11.15
N GLN A 181 14.31 0.92 -10.74
CA GLN A 181 13.52 2.00 -11.35
C GLN A 181 14.07 2.41 -12.72
N GLN A 182 15.37 2.39 -12.91
CA GLN A 182 16.00 2.66 -14.21
C GLN A 182 15.60 1.62 -15.25
N ARG A 183 15.55 0.33 -14.84
CA ARG A 183 15.14 -0.78 -15.72
C ARG A 183 13.63 -0.78 -16.03
N MET A 184 12.81 -0.46 -15.05
CA MET A 184 11.36 -0.46 -15.16
C MET A 184 10.80 0.73 -14.35
N PRO A 185 10.72 1.91 -14.93
CA PRO A 185 10.25 3.10 -14.24
C PRO A 185 8.81 2.94 -13.74
N GLY A 186 8.57 3.33 -12.49
CA GLY A 186 7.22 3.51 -11.99
C GLY A 186 6.67 4.88 -12.39
N TRP A 187 5.35 5.02 -12.48
CA TRP A 187 4.71 6.27 -12.89
C TRP A 187 4.99 7.43 -11.92
N GLN A 188 5.28 7.15 -10.66
CA GLN A 188 5.66 8.14 -9.64
C GLN A 188 6.99 8.84 -9.93
N LEU A 189 7.79 8.35 -10.89
CA LEU A 189 9.01 9.02 -11.34
C LEU A 189 8.70 10.16 -12.33
N VAL A 190 7.48 10.21 -12.86
CA VAL A 190 7.09 11.29 -13.78
C VAL A 190 6.90 12.57 -12.95
N PRO A 191 7.69 13.63 -13.23
CA PRO A 191 7.58 14.88 -12.51
C PRO A 191 6.16 15.48 -12.58
N GLY A 192 5.66 15.95 -11.42
CA GLY A 192 4.33 16.53 -11.31
C GLY A 192 3.23 15.56 -10.88
N THR A 193 3.41 14.23 -10.99
CA THR A 193 2.40 13.25 -10.57
C THR A 193 2.10 13.30 -9.08
N MET A 194 3.07 13.73 -8.27
CA MET A 194 2.94 13.83 -6.81
C MET A 194 2.42 15.20 -6.31
N ALA A 195 2.08 16.13 -7.19
CA ALA A 195 1.61 17.46 -6.78
C ALA A 195 0.34 17.41 -5.92
N GLY A 196 -0.59 16.50 -6.23
CA GLY A 196 -1.82 16.27 -5.45
C GLY A 196 -1.57 15.82 -4.01
N HIS A 197 -0.37 15.27 -3.71
CA HIS A 197 0.04 14.86 -2.36
C HIS A 197 0.77 15.95 -1.58
N GLY A 198 0.75 17.20 -2.05
CA GLY A 198 1.40 18.34 -1.39
C GLY A 198 2.91 18.41 -1.57
N LEU A 199 3.49 17.57 -2.42
CA LEU A 199 4.92 17.57 -2.72
C LEU A 199 5.27 18.52 -3.87
N GLN A 200 6.23 19.40 -3.61
CA GLN A 200 6.79 20.29 -4.61
C GLN A 200 8.27 19.95 -4.83
N ALA A 201 8.54 19.30 -5.93
CA ALA A 201 9.91 18.93 -6.30
C ALA A 201 10.76 20.16 -6.65
N PRO A 202 12.03 20.19 -6.24
CA PRO A 202 12.98 21.21 -6.68
C PRO A 202 13.10 21.23 -8.22
N ARG A 203 13.30 22.41 -8.79
CA ARG A 203 13.40 22.57 -10.26
C ARG A 203 14.48 21.68 -10.87
N GLU A 204 15.58 21.46 -10.15
CA GLU A 204 16.72 20.66 -10.61
C GLU A 204 16.40 19.18 -10.86
N VAL A 205 15.37 18.62 -10.22
CA VAL A 205 14.95 17.22 -10.42
C VAL A 205 13.76 17.08 -11.38
N MET A 206 13.12 18.20 -11.76
CA MET A 206 11.91 18.17 -12.60
C MET A 206 12.15 17.72 -14.04
N SER A 207 13.37 17.86 -14.55
CA SER A 207 13.75 17.41 -15.90
C SER A 207 14.37 16.02 -15.93
N HIS A 208 14.48 15.37 -14.78
CA HIS A 208 15.24 14.13 -14.62
C HIS A 208 14.42 13.08 -13.84
N PRO A 209 13.70 12.17 -14.52
CA PRO A 209 12.79 11.22 -13.86
C PRO A 209 13.42 10.42 -12.72
N LEU A 210 14.66 9.88 -12.92
CA LEU A 210 15.32 9.11 -11.87
C LEU A 210 15.75 10.01 -10.70
N GLY A 211 16.20 11.25 -10.97
CA GLY A 211 16.50 12.25 -9.94
C GLY A 211 15.24 12.65 -9.16
N HIS A 212 14.11 12.86 -9.86
CA HIS A 212 12.81 13.07 -9.22
C HIS A 212 12.42 11.89 -8.32
N GLY A 213 12.59 10.66 -8.80
CA GLY A 213 12.35 9.46 -8.01
C GLY A 213 13.24 9.40 -6.76
N ALA A 214 14.54 9.67 -6.89
CA ALA A 214 15.47 9.68 -5.74
C ALA A 214 15.05 10.72 -4.69
N TRP A 215 14.67 11.93 -5.12
CA TRP A 215 14.13 12.95 -4.22
C TRP A 215 12.84 12.52 -3.53
N LEU A 216 11.88 11.94 -4.27
CA LEU A 216 10.63 11.43 -3.72
C LEU A 216 10.89 10.32 -2.69
N PHE A 217 11.74 9.36 -3.00
CA PHE A 217 12.07 8.28 -2.08
C PHE A 217 12.78 8.79 -0.82
N ALA A 218 13.59 9.84 -0.94
CA ALA A 218 14.17 10.50 0.23
C ALA A 218 13.09 11.09 1.16
N ALA A 219 12.07 11.74 0.61
CA ALA A 219 10.95 12.25 1.38
C ALA A 219 10.18 11.10 2.08
N ILE A 220 9.95 9.99 1.39
CA ILE A 220 9.30 8.78 1.93
C ILE A 220 10.12 8.19 3.09
N LEU A 221 11.46 8.03 2.93
CA LEU A 221 12.32 7.50 3.97
C LEU A 221 12.37 8.42 5.21
N LYS A 222 12.43 9.73 5.02
CA LYS A 222 12.40 10.72 6.11
C LYS A 222 11.08 10.66 6.88
N GLN A 223 9.96 10.56 6.17
CA GLN A 223 8.64 10.42 6.82
C GLN A 223 8.54 9.11 7.58
N ALA A 224 9.09 8.01 7.05
CA ALA A 224 9.13 6.73 7.75
C ALA A 224 9.98 6.81 9.03
N ALA A 225 11.14 7.46 8.98
CA ALA A 225 11.99 7.69 10.15
C ALA A 225 11.28 8.53 11.21
N HIS A 226 10.55 9.56 10.80
CA HIS A 226 9.75 10.37 11.72
C HIS A 226 8.62 9.54 12.34
N ALA A 227 7.83 8.85 11.53
CA ALA A 227 6.69 8.07 12.00
C ALA A 227 7.10 6.96 12.97
N ILE A 228 8.23 6.27 12.73
CA ILE A 228 8.70 5.22 13.63
C ILE A 228 9.15 5.76 14.98
N GLN A 229 9.59 7.00 15.05
CA GLN A 229 9.93 7.66 16.31
C GLN A 229 8.69 8.14 17.08
N CYS A 230 7.62 8.49 16.38
CA CYS A 230 6.38 9.01 16.98
C CYS A 230 5.38 7.92 17.37
N HIS A 231 5.47 6.69 16.79
CA HIS A 231 4.50 5.63 16.97
C HIS A 231 5.17 4.30 17.32
N ASP A 232 4.72 3.66 18.39
CA ASP A 232 5.31 2.40 18.88
C ASP A 232 4.81 1.15 18.15
N ASN A 233 3.69 1.26 17.41
CA ASN A 233 3.07 0.17 16.66
C ASN A 233 3.64 -0.01 15.23
N GLY A 234 4.79 0.57 14.92
CA GLY A 234 5.49 0.45 13.66
C GLY A 234 6.62 -0.56 13.69
N LEU A 235 6.85 -1.27 12.58
CA LEU A 235 7.97 -2.18 12.38
C LEU A 235 8.74 -1.78 11.12
N LEU A 236 10.06 -1.58 11.25
CA LEU A 236 10.97 -1.37 10.11
C LEU A 236 11.48 -2.73 9.61
N LEU A 237 11.35 -2.98 8.31
CA LEU A 237 11.88 -4.18 7.65
C LEU A 237 12.74 -3.81 6.45
N ASN A 238 14.00 -4.24 6.47
CA ASN A 238 14.84 -4.18 5.28
C ASN A 238 14.55 -5.40 4.38
N TYR A 239 14.57 -5.20 3.07
CA TYR A 239 14.38 -6.26 2.07
C TYR A 239 15.32 -7.44 2.27
N SER A 240 16.55 -7.20 2.76
CA SER A 240 17.55 -8.25 3.02
C SER A 240 17.10 -9.28 4.05
N GLU A 241 16.19 -8.94 4.93
CA GLU A 241 15.65 -9.82 5.98
C GLU A 241 14.17 -10.21 5.73
N LEU A 242 13.60 -9.81 4.56
CA LEU A 242 12.17 -9.98 4.31
C LEU A 242 11.72 -11.43 4.40
N THR A 243 12.47 -12.37 3.83
CA THR A 243 12.09 -13.79 3.81
C THR A 243 11.94 -14.35 5.22
N ASP A 244 12.93 -14.11 6.07
CA ASP A 244 12.93 -14.58 7.46
C ASP A 244 11.87 -13.83 8.28
N ALA A 245 11.76 -12.51 8.08
CA ALA A 245 10.76 -11.70 8.77
C ALA A 245 9.31 -12.10 8.46
N LEU A 246 9.03 -12.57 7.25
CA LEU A 246 7.71 -13.09 6.87
C LEU A 246 7.32 -14.35 7.65
N GLU A 247 8.28 -15.15 8.09
CA GLU A 247 8.04 -16.34 8.91
C GLU A 247 7.95 -15.99 10.41
N ASP A 248 8.82 -15.10 10.89
CA ASP A 248 9.02 -14.86 12.32
C ASP A 248 8.32 -13.60 12.84
N ARG A 249 8.71 -12.41 12.34
CA ARG A 249 8.35 -11.13 12.93
C ARG A 249 7.01 -10.58 12.44
N VAL A 250 6.70 -10.71 11.14
CA VAL A 250 5.47 -10.18 10.55
C VAL A 250 4.22 -10.80 11.17
N PRO A 251 4.15 -12.14 11.34
CA PRO A 251 2.98 -12.74 11.99
C PRO A 251 2.77 -12.27 13.42
N GLY A 252 3.83 -12.19 14.21
CA GLY A 252 3.75 -11.68 15.59
C GLY A 252 3.32 -10.22 15.65
N HIS A 253 3.87 -9.37 14.78
CA HIS A 253 3.57 -7.95 14.71
C HIS A 253 2.12 -7.67 14.33
N PHE A 254 1.56 -8.43 13.39
CA PHE A 254 0.15 -8.32 12.98
C PHE A 254 -0.82 -9.15 13.81
N GLY A 255 -0.36 -9.88 14.83
CA GLY A 255 -1.21 -10.72 15.66
C GLY A 255 -1.84 -11.89 14.90
N ILE A 256 -1.14 -12.43 13.88
CA ILE A 256 -1.61 -13.58 13.11
C ILE A 256 -1.46 -14.84 13.97
N ALA A 257 -2.57 -15.57 14.15
CA ALA A 257 -2.59 -16.77 14.98
C ALA A 257 -1.64 -17.87 14.46
N PRO A 258 -0.97 -18.63 15.36
CA PRO A 258 -0.01 -19.67 14.97
C PRO A 258 -0.59 -20.71 14.01
N GLU A 259 -1.85 -21.12 14.23
CA GLU A 259 -2.55 -22.12 13.42
C GLU A 259 -2.71 -21.70 11.95
N VAL A 260 -2.73 -20.38 11.71
CA VAL A 260 -2.87 -19.81 10.38
C VAL A 260 -1.51 -19.72 9.66
N ARG A 261 -0.40 -19.62 10.42
CA ARG A 261 0.98 -19.50 9.89
C ARG A 261 1.42 -20.73 9.10
N ASP A 262 1.02 -21.93 9.55
CA ASP A 262 1.53 -23.21 9.04
C ASP A 262 0.75 -23.75 7.84
N SER A 263 -0.06 -22.93 7.18
CA SER A 263 -0.84 -23.37 6.03
C SER A 263 0.05 -23.67 4.82
N ALA A 264 -0.27 -24.74 4.08
CA ALA A 264 0.43 -25.12 2.85
C ALA A 264 0.39 -24.00 1.79
N ALA A 265 -0.68 -23.19 1.80
CA ALA A 265 -0.84 -22.05 0.91
C ALA A 265 0.22 -20.97 1.14
N LEU A 266 0.57 -20.69 2.40
CA LEU A 266 1.62 -19.73 2.76
C LEU A 266 3.00 -20.17 2.26
N ARG A 267 3.33 -21.47 2.40
CA ARG A 267 4.61 -22.00 1.90
C ARG A 267 4.73 -21.93 0.38
N ALA A 268 3.63 -22.14 -0.33
CA ALA A 268 3.62 -22.07 -1.80
C ALA A 268 3.92 -20.67 -2.34
N VAL A 269 3.48 -19.60 -1.68
CA VAL A 269 3.68 -18.22 -2.14
C VAL A 269 5.16 -17.78 -2.08
N THR A 270 5.94 -18.26 -1.11
CA THR A 270 7.37 -17.92 -1.00
C THR A 270 8.24 -18.54 -2.08
N ALA A 271 7.78 -19.61 -2.71
CA ALA A 271 8.56 -20.33 -3.74
C ALA A 271 8.57 -19.61 -5.11
N HIS A 272 7.69 -18.63 -5.34
CA HIS A 272 7.50 -18.00 -6.65
C HIS A 272 7.77 -16.49 -6.63
N HIS A 273 8.16 -15.95 -7.79
CA HIS A 273 8.39 -14.51 -7.95
C HIS A 273 7.05 -13.75 -7.88
N ALA A 274 6.92 -12.78 -6.97
CA ALA A 274 5.67 -12.09 -6.64
C ALA A 274 4.99 -11.37 -7.82
N LYS A 275 5.73 -10.99 -8.86
CA LYS A 275 5.20 -10.33 -10.08
C LYS A 275 5.18 -11.23 -11.30
N GLN A 276 5.79 -12.40 -11.21
CA GLN A 276 5.85 -13.40 -12.26
C GLN A 276 5.66 -14.78 -11.62
N PRO A 277 4.41 -15.24 -11.45
CA PRO A 277 4.08 -16.47 -10.71
C PRO A 277 4.74 -17.75 -11.26
N HIS A 278 5.25 -17.69 -12.49
CA HIS A 278 5.93 -18.82 -13.15
C HIS A 278 7.46 -18.79 -13.01
N ALA A 279 8.04 -17.76 -12.38
CA ALA A 279 9.48 -17.64 -12.15
C ALA A 279 9.82 -17.91 -10.69
N ALA A 280 10.85 -18.72 -10.45
CA ALA A 280 11.40 -18.90 -9.09
C ALA A 280 11.97 -17.57 -8.56
N PHE A 281 11.78 -17.30 -7.27
CA PHE A 281 12.40 -16.16 -6.63
C PHE A 281 13.93 -16.34 -6.62
N GLN A 282 14.66 -15.37 -7.15
CA GLN A 282 16.11 -15.30 -7.06
C GLN A 282 16.53 -13.97 -6.42
N PRO A 283 17.41 -13.98 -5.42
CA PRO A 283 18.00 -12.75 -4.87
C PRO A 283 18.77 -12.01 -5.96
N ASP A 284 18.38 -10.76 -6.25
CA ASP A 284 18.95 -9.94 -7.32
C ASP A 284 19.83 -8.76 -6.81
N ALA A 285 20.11 -8.74 -5.51
CA ALA A 285 20.83 -7.65 -4.84
C ALA A 285 22.24 -7.43 -5.40
N ALA A 286 23.05 -8.49 -5.50
CA ALA A 286 24.43 -8.40 -6.00
C ALA A 286 24.45 -7.95 -7.48
N GLU A 287 23.56 -8.51 -8.30
CA GLU A 287 23.43 -8.14 -9.71
C GLU A 287 23.07 -6.66 -9.86
N LYS A 288 22.09 -6.15 -9.11
CA LYS A 288 21.67 -4.74 -9.16
C LYS A 288 22.79 -3.80 -8.72
N ARG A 289 23.51 -4.13 -7.64
CA ARG A 289 24.65 -3.31 -7.20
C ARG A 289 25.77 -3.27 -8.24
N ALA A 290 26.02 -4.38 -8.92
CA ALA A 290 27.00 -4.45 -10.00
C ALA A 290 26.54 -3.66 -11.24
N ALA A 291 25.26 -3.64 -11.53
CA ALA A 291 24.68 -2.91 -12.67
C ALA A 291 24.54 -1.40 -12.45
N ALA A 292 24.79 -0.90 -11.22
CA ALA A 292 24.66 0.52 -10.91
C ALA A 292 25.76 1.34 -11.63
N ASP A 293 25.33 2.25 -12.49
CA ASP A 293 26.21 3.24 -13.13
C ASP A 293 26.57 4.40 -12.18
N SER A 294 27.40 5.33 -12.68
CA SER A 294 27.85 6.49 -11.91
C SER A 294 26.69 7.43 -11.53
N GLU A 295 25.68 7.56 -12.39
CA GLU A 295 24.52 8.41 -12.15
C GLU A 295 23.67 7.85 -10.99
N VAL A 296 23.33 6.56 -11.01
CA VAL A 296 22.61 5.88 -9.94
C VAL A 296 23.33 6.07 -8.61
N ARG A 297 24.67 5.87 -8.59
CA ARG A 297 25.47 6.03 -7.36
C ARG A 297 25.47 7.46 -6.85
N LEU A 298 25.59 8.44 -7.74
CA LEU A 298 25.55 9.86 -7.39
C LEU A 298 24.19 10.25 -6.82
N LEU A 299 23.08 9.83 -7.44
CA LEU A 299 21.72 10.10 -6.97
C LEU A 299 21.44 9.43 -5.62
N ALA A 300 21.88 8.19 -5.45
CA ALA A 300 21.76 7.48 -4.17
C ALA A 300 22.53 8.19 -3.06
N ALA A 301 23.79 8.56 -3.30
CA ALA A 301 24.62 9.28 -2.33
C ALA A 301 24.04 10.66 -1.97
N ARG A 302 23.57 11.40 -3.00
CA ARG A 302 23.03 12.75 -2.79
C ARG A 302 21.72 12.77 -2.00
N TRP A 303 20.78 11.87 -2.29
CA TRP A 303 19.42 11.97 -1.80
C TRP A 303 19.05 10.92 -0.75
N LEU A 304 19.58 9.70 -0.87
CA LEU A 304 19.04 8.54 -0.16
C LEU A 304 19.96 7.98 0.93
N GLU A 305 21.27 8.22 0.86
CA GLU A 305 22.23 7.62 1.80
C GLU A 305 21.95 8.02 3.26
N GLU A 306 21.75 9.30 3.50
CA GLU A 306 21.49 9.80 4.86
C GLU A 306 20.15 9.26 5.42
N PRO A 307 18.98 9.43 4.76
CA PRO A 307 17.73 8.92 5.29
C PRO A 307 17.69 7.39 5.38
N TYR A 308 18.36 6.66 4.51
CA TYR A 308 18.51 5.21 4.61
C TYR A 308 19.32 4.81 5.84
N ARG A 309 20.46 5.46 6.09
CA ARG A 309 21.29 5.23 7.27
C ARG A 309 20.52 5.50 8.56
N THR A 310 19.73 6.55 8.59
CA THR A 310 18.85 6.87 9.74
C THR A 310 17.87 5.72 10.01
N LEU A 311 17.22 5.19 8.97
CA LEU A 311 16.31 4.04 9.14
C LEU A 311 17.03 2.78 9.63
N GLU A 312 18.22 2.48 9.11
CA GLU A 312 19.02 1.35 9.58
C GLU A 312 19.40 1.48 11.07
N GLN A 313 19.78 2.68 11.50
CA GLN A 313 20.05 2.95 12.90
C GLN A 313 18.79 2.72 13.77
N LEU A 314 17.65 3.31 13.41
CA LEU A 314 16.39 3.14 14.13
C LEU A 314 15.92 1.68 14.17
N ARG A 315 16.11 0.94 13.07
CA ARG A 315 15.79 -0.48 13.01
C ARG A 315 16.63 -1.28 14.02
N ASN A 316 17.94 -1.03 14.06
CA ASN A 316 18.86 -1.72 14.98
C ASN A 316 18.58 -1.38 16.46
N GLU A 317 18.28 -0.12 16.75
CA GLU A 317 17.90 0.33 18.11
C GLU A 317 16.61 -0.35 18.61
N ARG A 318 15.61 -0.53 17.71
CA ARG A 318 14.36 -1.23 18.06
C ARG A 318 14.52 -2.74 18.18
N ALA A 319 15.41 -3.35 17.41
CA ALA A 319 15.71 -4.79 17.51
C ALA A 319 16.46 -5.15 18.79
N ALA A 320 17.13 -4.19 19.42
CA ALA A 320 17.89 -4.37 20.67
C ALA A 320 17.04 -4.18 21.95
N ARG A 321 15.80 -3.71 21.81
CA ARG A 321 14.81 -3.54 22.90
C ARG A 321 13.94 -4.78 23.07
#